data_d43ccb6f101b952db6792ea9eb787131
#
_entry.id   d43ccb6f101b952db6792ea9eb787131
#
_cell.length_a   1.000
_cell.length_b   1.000
_cell.length_c   1.000
_cell.angle_alpha   90.00
_cell.angle_beta   90.00
_cell.angle_gamma   90.00
#
_symmetry.space_group_name_H-M   'P 1'
#
loop_
_entity.id
_entity.type
_entity.pdbx_description
1 polymer ?
#
loop_
_entity_poly.entity_id
_entity_poly.type
_entity_poly.pdbx_seq_one_letter_code
_entity_poly.pdbx_strand_id
1 'polypeptide(L)'
;MVAIRLSCSVNNYHWGKQGLNSKAAQFAATSNVTIDETKTYSELWMGTHPTGPSLVFGTETPLSAIVDENPRDALGEDIAKKFNNQLPFLFKVLSIDRALSIQAHPDKALAQKLHTERPNVYKDPNHKPEMSIALTDFVAMSGFRPLEQIAAFLENFPEFKALVTESADGFSAAAKSGDDTEKRKWLKALFGELMGADENEVKRQLDALLERIGAEVGDLLDVSPESLVRRVSAEYPGDVGVFCVFMLNVLKLAPGDAFFMGPNDPHAYVFGDCVECMATSDNV
;
A
#
# COMPACT_ATOMS: atom_id res chain seq x y z
N MET A 1 12.46 20.89 -24.89
CA MET A 1 13.05 19.71 -24.18
C MET A 1 13.09 18.53 -25.13
N VAL A 2 14.20 17.77 -25.14
CA VAL A 2 14.33 16.51 -25.91
C VAL A 2 13.95 15.37 -24.95
N ALA A 3 13.27 14.33 -25.47
CA ALA A 3 12.99 13.14 -24.68
C ALA A 3 14.31 12.46 -24.26
N ILE A 4 14.44 12.10 -22.99
CA ILE A 4 15.62 11.46 -22.41
C ILE A 4 15.24 10.03 -22.02
N ARG A 5 15.97 9.04 -22.55
CA ARG A 5 15.83 7.66 -22.11
C ARG A 5 16.52 7.47 -20.77
N LEU A 6 15.85 6.76 -19.85
CA LEU A 6 16.35 6.53 -18.49
C LEU A 6 16.64 5.04 -18.25
N SER A 7 17.61 4.78 -17.39
CA SER A 7 17.80 3.54 -16.67
C SER A 7 17.25 3.73 -15.26
N CYS A 8 16.21 2.96 -14.91
CA CYS A 8 15.53 3.08 -13.65
C CYS A 8 16.14 2.17 -12.58
N SER A 9 16.09 2.59 -11.32
CA SER A 9 16.57 1.80 -10.18
C SER A 9 15.63 0.65 -9.86
N VAL A 10 16.20 -0.51 -9.50
CA VAL A 10 15.45 -1.72 -9.14
C VAL A 10 15.67 -2.06 -7.67
N ASN A 11 14.59 -2.38 -6.96
CA ASN A 11 14.59 -2.84 -5.59
C ASN A 11 14.21 -4.32 -5.49
N ASN A 12 14.85 -5.04 -4.55
CA ASN A 12 14.75 -6.48 -4.40
C ASN A 12 14.18 -6.85 -3.02
N TYR A 13 13.08 -6.20 -2.60
CA TYR A 13 12.42 -6.54 -1.34
C TYR A 13 11.81 -7.94 -1.41
N HIS A 14 11.76 -8.61 -0.26
CA HIS A 14 11.33 -10.02 -0.13
C HIS A 14 9.89 -10.29 -0.58
N TRP A 15 9.04 -9.27 -0.62
CA TRP A 15 7.66 -9.36 -1.05
C TRP A 15 7.45 -9.32 -2.57
N GLY A 16 8.53 -9.05 -3.32
CA GLY A 16 8.48 -8.96 -4.77
C GLY A 16 8.33 -10.30 -5.46
N LYS A 17 7.87 -10.28 -6.70
CA LYS A 17 7.81 -11.46 -7.57
C LYS A 17 9.22 -11.90 -7.99
N GLN A 18 9.41 -13.21 -8.17
CA GLN A 18 10.69 -13.80 -8.51
C GLN A 18 10.99 -13.70 -10.01
N GLY A 19 12.23 -13.35 -10.36
CA GLY A 19 12.75 -13.35 -11.71
C GLY A 19 11.87 -12.59 -12.70
N LEU A 20 11.71 -13.13 -13.90
CA LEU A 20 10.89 -12.54 -14.97
C LEU A 20 9.36 -12.70 -14.76
N ASN A 21 8.90 -13.29 -13.64
CA ASN A 21 7.50 -13.19 -13.25
C ASN A 21 7.14 -11.75 -12.79
N SER A 22 8.14 -10.94 -12.45
CA SER A 22 8.02 -9.54 -12.06
C SER A 22 7.99 -8.62 -13.27
N LYS A 23 7.00 -7.72 -13.37
CA LYS A 23 7.00 -6.62 -14.36
C LYS A 23 8.14 -5.64 -14.11
N ALA A 24 8.49 -5.39 -12.83
CA ALA A 24 9.65 -4.57 -12.49
C ALA A 24 10.94 -5.15 -13.09
N ALA A 25 11.15 -6.47 -12.98
CA ALA A 25 12.28 -7.15 -13.62
C ALA A 25 12.24 -7.09 -15.16
N GLN A 26 11.06 -7.37 -15.76
CA GLN A 26 10.89 -7.32 -17.20
C GLN A 26 11.26 -5.95 -17.76
N PHE A 27 10.84 -4.86 -17.10
CA PHE A 27 11.17 -3.50 -17.53
C PHE A 27 12.63 -3.15 -17.25
N ALA A 28 13.21 -3.59 -16.13
CA ALA A 28 14.63 -3.40 -15.84
C ALA A 28 15.54 -4.06 -16.91
N ALA A 29 15.19 -5.25 -17.36
CA ALA A 29 15.92 -5.96 -18.41
C ALA A 29 16.04 -5.15 -19.71
N THR A 30 15.06 -4.29 -20.02
CA THR A 30 15.14 -3.39 -21.20
C THR A 30 16.20 -2.30 -21.07
N SER A 31 16.72 -2.09 -19.86
CA SER A 31 17.80 -1.13 -19.54
C SER A 31 19.14 -1.82 -19.27
N ASN A 32 19.35 -3.02 -19.86
CA ASN A 32 20.57 -3.83 -19.75
C ASN A 32 20.84 -4.33 -18.31
N VAL A 33 19.83 -4.40 -17.45
CA VAL A 33 19.96 -5.07 -16.15
C VAL A 33 19.85 -6.58 -16.38
N THR A 34 20.87 -7.32 -15.96
CA THR A 34 20.81 -8.79 -15.96
C THR A 34 19.90 -9.27 -14.85
N ILE A 35 18.87 -10.03 -15.22
CA ILE A 35 17.92 -10.57 -14.25
C ILE A 35 18.41 -11.92 -13.73
N ASP A 36 18.48 -12.06 -12.43
CA ASP A 36 18.74 -13.30 -11.72
C ASP A 36 17.39 -13.94 -11.36
N GLU A 37 17.08 -15.08 -11.99
CA GLU A 37 15.80 -15.78 -11.82
C GLU A 37 15.57 -16.30 -10.39
N THR A 38 16.57 -16.27 -9.54
CA THR A 38 16.46 -16.69 -8.12
C THR A 38 16.13 -15.56 -7.17
N LYS A 39 16.23 -14.31 -7.62
CA LYS A 39 15.96 -13.12 -6.81
C LYS A 39 14.55 -12.60 -6.99
N THR A 40 14.05 -11.93 -5.96
CA THR A 40 12.83 -11.14 -6.04
C THR A 40 13.10 -9.78 -6.67
N TYR A 41 12.11 -9.26 -7.39
CA TYR A 41 12.12 -7.91 -7.96
C TYR A 41 10.79 -7.26 -7.64
N SER A 42 10.84 -6.34 -6.70
CA SER A 42 9.66 -5.74 -6.09
C SER A 42 9.25 -4.42 -6.74
N GLU A 43 10.22 -3.55 -7.01
CA GLU A 43 9.94 -2.21 -7.52
C GLU A 43 10.96 -1.78 -8.57
N LEU A 44 10.49 -0.98 -9.54
CA LEU A 44 11.31 -0.20 -10.47
C LEU A 44 10.97 1.27 -10.27
N TRP A 45 11.95 2.11 -9.94
CA TRP A 45 11.73 3.53 -9.63
C TRP A 45 12.16 4.44 -10.78
N MET A 46 11.27 5.29 -11.25
CA MET A 46 11.55 6.35 -12.22
C MET A 46 11.39 7.71 -11.52
N GLY A 47 12.50 8.38 -11.24
CA GLY A 47 12.52 9.66 -10.56
C GLY A 47 13.90 10.07 -10.06
N THR A 48 13.91 11.05 -9.18
CA THR A 48 15.14 11.65 -8.62
C THR A 48 15.36 11.29 -7.14
N HIS A 49 14.70 10.25 -6.63
CA HIS A 49 14.80 9.88 -5.23
C HIS A 49 16.24 9.49 -4.85
N PRO A 50 16.82 10.01 -3.75
CA PRO A 50 18.23 9.84 -3.43
C PRO A 50 18.68 8.39 -3.27
N THR A 51 17.81 7.51 -2.77
CA THR A 51 18.13 6.09 -2.53
C THR A 51 17.97 5.22 -3.77
N GLY A 52 17.38 5.74 -4.86
CA GLY A 52 17.15 5.01 -6.11
C GLY A 52 16.97 5.96 -7.30
N PRO A 53 17.97 6.83 -7.59
CA PRO A 53 17.84 7.78 -8.69
C PRO A 53 17.86 7.07 -10.04
N SER A 54 17.04 7.54 -10.98
CA SER A 54 17.18 7.14 -12.37
C SER A 54 18.40 7.79 -13.00
N LEU A 55 19.09 7.06 -13.88
CA LEU A 55 20.23 7.55 -14.64
C LEU A 55 19.84 7.81 -16.09
N VAL A 56 20.53 8.70 -16.77
CA VAL A 56 20.44 8.82 -18.22
C VAL A 56 20.98 7.54 -18.84
N PHE A 57 20.21 6.90 -19.70
CA PHE A 57 20.55 5.60 -20.27
C PHE A 57 21.93 5.58 -20.92
N GLY A 58 22.75 4.61 -20.54
CA GLY A 58 24.12 4.44 -21.04
C GLY A 58 25.15 5.40 -20.44
N THR A 59 24.80 6.13 -19.38
CA THR A 59 25.71 7.02 -18.64
C THR A 59 25.57 6.83 -17.13
N GLU A 60 26.45 7.46 -16.34
CA GLU A 60 26.37 7.55 -14.88
C GLU A 60 25.70 8.86 -14.42
N THR A 61 25.11 9.64 -15.33
CA THR A 61 24.51 10.95 -15.01
C THR A 61 23.11 10.73 -14.41
N PRO A 62 22.86 11.13 -13.16
CA PRO A 62 21.55 11.01 -12.55
C PRO A 62 20.56 12.01 -13.15
N LEU A 63 19.28 11.64 -13.22
CA LEU A 63 18.21 12.51 -13.69
C LEU A 63 18.14 13.84 -12.90
N SER A 64 18.47 13.79 -11.61
CA SER A 64 18.53 15.00 -10.77
C SER A 64 19.51 16.03 -11.31
N ALA A 65 20.69 15.62 -11.83
CA ALA A 65 21.65 16.55 -12.40
C ALA A 65 21.09 17.28 -13.64
N ILE A 66 20.29 16.61 -14.46
CA ILE A 66 19.61 17.24 -15.60
C ILE A 66 18.57 18.26 -15.12
N VAL A 67 17.82 17.92 -14.06
CA VAL A 67 16.83 18.84 -13.47
C VAL A 67 17.53 20.05 -12.84
N ASP A 68 18.62 19.83 -12.10
CA ASP A 68 19.37 20.86 -11.36
C ASP A 68 20.10 21.84 -12.31
N GLU A 69 20.56 21.36 -13.47
CA GLU A 69 21.22 22.21 -14.48
C GLU A 69 20.27 23.27 -15.05
N ASN A 70 19.02 22.92 -15.34
CA ASN A 70 18.02 23.85 -15.82
C ASN A 70 16.59 23.48 -15.36
N PRO A 71 16.23 23.78 -14.08
CA PRO A 71 14.96 23.38 -13.52
C PRO A 71 13.74 23.94 -14.26
N ARG A 72 13.85 25.13 -14.80
CA ARG A 72 12.73 25.78 -15.53
C ARG A 72 12.43 25.06 -16.84
N ASP A 73 13.45 24.64 -17.56
CA ASP A 73 13.26 23.89 -18.81
C ASP A 73 12.81 22.44 -18.53
N ALA A 74 13.30 21.85 -17.43
CA ALA A 74 12.98 20.46 -17.07
C ALA A 74 11.57 20.32 -16.49
N LEU A 75 11.18 21.23 -15.57
CA LEU A 75 9.94 21.13 -14.80
C LEU A 75 8.85 22.15 -15.24
N GLY A 76 9.24 23.18 -15.96
CA GLY A 76 8.41 24.37 -16.17
C GLY A 76 8.53 25.37 -15.01
N GLU A 77 8.30 26.65 -15.28
CA GLU A 77 8.56 27.73 -14.31
C GLU A 77 7.72 27.61 -13.04
N ASP A 78 6.43 27.29 -13.19
CA ASP A 78 5.49 27.18 -12.05
C ASP A 78 5.84 26.02 -11.13
N ILE A 79 6.17 24.86 -11.71
CA ILE A 79 6.52 23.66 -10.95
C ILE A 79 7.88 23.84 -10.27
N ALA A 80 8.88 24.35 -10.98
CA ALA A 80 10.18 24.65 -10.40
C ALA A 80 10.06 25.59 -9.19
N LYS A 81 9.26 26.65 -9.31
CA LYS A 81 9.00 27.57 -8.20
C LYS A 81 8.24 26.91 -7.05
N LYS A 82 7.17 26.15 -7.36
CA LYS A 82 6.29 25.56 -6.35
C LYS A 82 6.97 24.46 -5.54
N PHE A 83 7.86 23.67 -6.18
CA PHE A 83 8.52 22.52 -5.58
C PHE A 83 10.03 22.71 -5.39
N ASN A 84 10.49 23.97 -5.30
CA ASN A 84 11.88 24.29 -5.01
C ASN A 84 12.88 23.58 -5.94
N ASN A 85 12.59 23.59 -7.24
CA ASN A 85 13.37 22.95 -8.30
C ASN A 85 13.47 21.41 -8.20
N GLN A 86 12.61 20.77 -7.41
CA GLN A 86 12.59 19.31 -7.26
C GLN A 86 11.47 18.68 -8.07
N LEU A 87 11.70 17.48 -8.57
CA LEU A 87 10.65 16.66 -9.19
C LEU A 87 9.64 16.26 -8.10
N PRO A 88 8.35 16.64 -8.22
CA PRO A 88 7.39 16.50 -7.12
C PRO A 88 6.77 15.12 -6.96
N PHE A 89 7.16 14.15 -7.78
CA PHE A 89 6.59 12.80 -7.75
C PHE A 89 7.67 11.73 -7.90
N LEU A 90 7.33 10.52 -7.47
CA LEU A 90 8.02 9.29 -7.78
C LEU A 90 7.06 8.38 -8.55
N PHE A 91 7.51 7.88 -9.68
CA PHE A 91 6.79 6.92 -10.49
C PHE A 91 7.44 5.54 -10.32
N LYS A 92 6.64 4.53 -10.07
CA LYS A 92 7.11 3.17 -9.81
C LYS A 92 6.37 2.15 -10.64
N VAL A 93 7.01 1.03 -10.89
CA VAL A 93 6.35 -0.24 -11.20
C VAL A 93 6.53 -1.15 -10.01
N LEU A 94 5.44 -1.67 -9.47
CA LEU A 94 5.44 -2.61 -8.35
C LEU A 94 5.03 -3.99 -8.84
N SER A 95 5.69 -5.02 -8.31
CA SER A 95 5.42 -6.43 -8.62
C SER A 95 5.26 -7.20 -7.32
N ILE A 96 4.02 -7.40 -6.90
CA ILE A 96 3.65 -7.85 -5.57
C ILE A 96 3.30 -9.33 -5.60
N ASP A 97 4.06 -10.15 -4.87
CA ASP A 97 3.81 -11.57 -4.64
C ASP A 97 3.25 -11.84 -3.23
N ARG A 98 3.70 -11.06 -2.23
CA ARG A 98 3.21 -11.10 -0.86
C ARG A 98 2.60 -9.76 -0.49
N ALA A 99 1.52 -9.78 0.27
CA ALA A 99 0.81 -8.57 0.68
C ALA A 99 1.75 -7.57 1.38
N LEU A 100 1.60 -6.30 1.06
CA LEU A 100 2.30 -5.22 1.75
C LEU A 100 1.63 -4.92 3.09
N SER A 101 2.35 -4.26 3.99
CA SER A 101 1.79 -3.75 5.24
C SER A 101 0.62 -2.80 4.96
N ILE A 102 -0.34 -2.77 5.89
CA ILE A 102 -1.40 -1.76 5.86
C ILE A 102 -0.78 -0.42 6.23
N GLN A 103 -0.97 0.58 5.36
CA GLN A 103 -0.44 1.92 5.50
C GLN A 103 -1.58 2.95 5.48
N ALA A 104 -1.36 4.09 6.14
CA ALA A 104 -2.23 5.26 6.05
C ALA A 104 -1.36 6.50 6.08
N HIS A 105 -1.23 7.18 4.94
CA HIS A 105 -0.34 8.33 4.81
C HIS A 105 -1.04 9.62 5.29
N PRO A 106 -0.35 10.46 6.09
CA PRO A 106 -0.94 11.69 6.60
C PRO A 106 -1.22 12.71 5.48
N ASP A 107 -2.22 13.57 5.69
CA ASP A 107 -2.36 14.77 4.88
C ASP A 107 -1.20 15.75 5.13
N LYS A 108 -1.13 16.83 4.34
CA LYS A 108 0.01 17.77 4.40
C LYS A 108 0.18 18.44 5.76
N ALA A 109 -0.92 18.82 6.41
CA ALA A 109 -0.87 19.49 7.72
C ALA A 109 -0.44 18.52 8.82
N LEU A 110 -1.00 17.30 8.79
CA LEU A 110 -0.64 16.24 9.73
C LEU A 110 0.82 15.78 9.51
N ALA A 111 1.28 15.64 8.27
CA ALA A 111 2.67 15.28 7.95
C ALA A 111 3.67 16.28 8.53
N GLN A 112 3.41 17.58 8.39
CA GLN A 112 4.23 18.64 8.97
C GLN A 112 4.29 18.57 10.50
N LYS A 113 3.14 18.36 11.14
CA LYS A 113 3.05 18.19 12.60
C LYS A 113 3.82 16.97 13.07
N LEU A 114 3.56 15.81 12.46
CA LEU A 114 4.20 14.55 12.83
C LEU A 114 5.72 14.57 12.61
N HIS A 115 6.19 15.15 11.51
CA HIS A 115 7.62 15.34 11.28
C HIS A 115 8.27 16.23 12.34
N THR A 116 7.60 17.31 12.77
CA THR A 116 8.09 18.19 13.84
C THR A 116 8.16 17.45 15.19
N GLU A 117 7.13 16.67 15.52
CA GLU A 117 7.02 15.96 16.80
C GLU A 117 7.88 14.69 16.86
N ARG A 118 8.01 13.97 15.72
CA ARG A 118 8.66 12.65 15.63
C ARG A 118 9.49 12.49 14.35
N PRO A 119 10.56 13.29 14.14
CA PRO A 119 11.34 13.31 12.88
C PRO A 119 12.05 11.96 12.59
N ASN A 120 12.29 11.15 13.61
CA ASN A 120 12.88 9.81 13.43
C ASN A 120 11.90 8.79 12.86
N VAL A 121 10.60 9.00 13.00
CA VAL A 121 9.52 8.15 12.46
C VAL A 121 9.03 8.72 11.14
N TYR A 122 8.63 9.99 11.13
CA TYR A 122 8.15 10.70 9.93
C TYR A 122 9.31 11.47 9.33
N LYS A 123 9.91 10.93 8.27
CA LYS A 123 11.21 11.34 7.71
C LYS A 123 11.17 12.70 7.03
N ASP A 124 10.01 13.09 6.51
CA ASP A 124 9.82 14.38 5.84
C ASP A 124 8.42 14.97 6.15
N PRO A 125 8.23 16.29 5.92
CA PRO A 125 6.98 16.98 6.19
C PRO A 125 5.98 16.88 5.03
N ASN A 126 6.17 15.95 4.08
CA ASN A 126 5.35 15.87 2.90
C ASN A 126 4.19 14.87 3.07
N HIS A 127 3.10 15.14 2.38
CA HIS A 127 2.02 14.18 2.22
C HIS A 127 2.37 13.17 1.14
N LYS A 128 1.67 12.04 1.12
CA LYS A 128 1.94 10.96 0.18
C LYS A 128 0.64 10.43 -0.45
N PRO A 129 -0.11 11.28 -1.21
CA PRO A 129 -1.19 10.75 -2.02
C PRO A 129 -0.61 9.84 -3.11
N GLU A 130 -1.30 8.75 -3.39
CA GLU A 130 -0.89 7.72 -4.31
C GLU A 130 -2.01 7.41 -5.31
N MET A 131 -1.62 7.04 -6.51
CA MET A 131 -2.52 6.55 -7.56
C MET A 131 -1.88 5.35 -8.23
N SER A 132 -2.66 4.28 -8.43
CA SER A 132 -2.18 3.06 -9.05
C SER A 132 -3.03 2.67 -10.24
N ILE A 133 -2.37 2.06 -11.24
CA ILE A 133 -2.98 1.47 -12.43
C ILE A 133 -2.51 0.03 -12.51
N ALA A 134 -3.44 -0.91 -12.53
CA ALA A 134 -3.14 -2.33 -12.66
C ALA A 134 -2.49 -2.66 -14.02
N LEU A 135 -1.38 -3.39 -14.01
CA LEU A 135 -0.72 -3.94 -15.19
C LEU A 135 -1.09 -5.39 -15.44
N THR A 136 -1.43 -6.12 -14.40
CA THR A 136 -1.98 -7.48 -14.41
C THR A 136 -3.24 -7.51 -13.56
N ASP A 137 -3.91 -8.66 -13.45
CA ASP A 137 -4.90 -8.82 -12.39
C ASP A 137 -4.28 -8.41 -11.06
N PHE A 138 -5.00 -7.56 -10.31
CA PHE A 138 -4.47 -6.89 -9.13
C PHE A 138 -5.49 -6.90 -8.00
N VAL A 139 -5.02 -7.19 -6.79
CA VAL A 139 -5.83 -7.17 -5.59
C VAL A 139 -5.24 -6.18 -4.59
N ALA A 140 -6.09 -5.28 -4.09
CA ALA A 140 -5.74 -4.31 -3.06
C ALA A 140 -6.83 -4.20 -2.00
N MET A 141 -6.48 -3.67 -0.85
CA MET A 141 -7.42 -3.18 0.15
C MET A 141 -7.30 -1.65 0.21
N SER A 142 -8.43 -0.90 0.22
CA SER A 142 -8.39 0.56 0.30
C SER A 142 -9.66 1.12 0.94
N GLY A 143 -9.47 1.93 1.98
CA GLY A 143 -10.53 2.51 2.79
C GLY A 143 -11.31 1.48 3.59
N PHE A 144 -12.16 1.96 4.50
CA PHE A 144 -13.02 1.06 5.28
C PHE A 144 -14.22 0.59 4.44
N ARG A 145 -14.64 -0.64 4.68
CA ARG A 145 -15.88 -1.20 4.12
C ARG A 145 -17.10 -0.38 4.56
N PRO A 146 -18.22 -0.45 3.81
CA PRO A 146 -19.51 -0.03 4.35
C PRO A 146 -19.74 -0.64 5.73
N LEU A 147 -20.18 0.19 6.70
CA LEU A 147 -20.24 -0.21 8.11
C LEU A 147 -21.20 -1.39 8.33
N GLU A 148 -22.25 -1.48 7.50
CA GLU A 148 -23.19 -2.59 7.52
C GLU A 148 -22.52 -3.94 7.16
N GLN A 149 -21.51 -3.92 6.27
CA GLN A 149 -20.75 -5.12 5.92
C GLN A 149 -19.83 -5.53 7.09
N ILE A 150 -19.17 -4.56 7.74
CA ILE A 150 -18.35 -4.84 8.92
C ILE A 150 -19.23 -5.42 10.04
N ALA A 151 -20.42 -4.85 10.27
CA ALA A 151 -21.37 -5.37 11.25
C ALA A 151 -21.83 -6.80 10.94
N ALA A 152 -22.06 -7.11 9.66
CA ALA A 152 -22.37 -8.46 9.23
C ALA A 152 -21.19 -9.44 9.47
N PHE A 153 -19.95 -8.99 9.30
CA PHE A 153 -18.79 -9.82 9.63
C PHE A 153 -18.65 -10.07 11.13
N LEU A 154 -18.98 -9.11 11.99
CA LEU A 154 -19.03 -9.34 13.44
C LEU A 154 -20.07 -10.43 13.84
N GLU A 155 -21.14 -10.58 13.05
CA GLU A 155 -22.14 -11.62 13.28
C GLU A 155 -21.68 -12.99 12.73
N ASN A 156 -20.98 -12.99 11.57
CA ASN A 156 -20.62 -14.22 10.85
C ASN A 156 -19.25 -14.81 11.23
N PHE A 157 -18.37 -14.00 11.81
CA PHE A 157 -17.02 -14.38 12.22
C PHE A 157 -16.83 -14.14 13.73
N PRO A 158 -17.24 -15.09 14.59
CA PRO A 158 -17.14 -14.96 16.04
C PRO A 158 -15.70 -14.74 16.51
N GLU A 159 -14.71 -15.20 15.76
CA GLU A 159 -13.30 -15.02 16.05
C GLU A 159 -12.89 -13.53 15.89
N PHE A 160 -13.43 -12.84 14.89
CA PHE A 160 -13.25 -11.40 14.75
C PHE A 160 -13.96 -10.64 15.87
N LYS A 161 -15.21 -11.00 16.15
CA LYS A 161 -15.97 -10.37 17.23
C LYS A 161 -15.29 -10.51 18.59
N ALA A 162 -14.62 -11.64 18.84
CA ALA A 162 -13.92 -11.89 20.11
C ALA A 162 -12.73 -10.95 20.37
N LEU A 163 -12.17 -10.34 19.32
CA LEU A 163 -11.07 -9.36 19.44
C LEU A 163 -11.56 -7.93 19.71
N VAL A 164 -12.86 -7.66 19.60
CA VAL A 164 -13.45 -6.31 19.65
C VAL A 164 -14.74 -6.27 20.48
N THR A 165 -14.73 -6.99 21.58
CA THR A 165 -15.93 -7.23 22.40
C THR A 165 -16.51 -5.98 23.04
N GLU A 166 -15.67 -4.96 23.35
CA GLU A 166 -16.12 -3.72 24.00
C GLU A 166 -16.83 -2.79 23.01
N SER A 167 -16.40 -2.78 21.74
CA SER A 167 -16.93 -1.87 20.73
C SER A 167 -17.94 -2.50 19.77
N ALA A 168 -18.00 -3.83 19.65
CA ALA A 168 -18.79 -4.53 18.65
C ALA A 168 -20.29 -4.18 18.66
N ASP A 169 -20.93 -4.17 19.84
CA ASP A 169 -22.37 -3.91 19.94
C ASP A 169 -22.70 -2.43 19.66
N GLY A 170 -21.89 -1.51 20.20
CA GLY A 170 -22.00 -0.07 19.92
C GLY A 170 -21.77 0.26 18.45
N PHE A 171 -20.79 -0.38 17.83
CA PHE A 171 -20.53 -0.25 16.39
C PHE A 171 -21.71 -0.77 15.54
N SER A 172 -22.22 -1.95 15.85
CA SER A 172 -23.35 -2.56 15.12
C SER A 172 -24.64 -1.72 15.22
N ALA A 173 -24.86 -1.05 16.36
CA ALA A 173 -25.95 -0.10 16.52
C ALA A 173 -25.71 1.18 15.71
N ALA A 174 -24.49 1.74 15.74
CA ALA A 174 -24.12 2.93 15.00
C ALA A 174 -24.17 2.72 13.48
N ALA A 175 -23.76 1.55 12.99
CA ALA A 175 -23.80 1.19 11.58
C ALA A 175 -25.21 1.34 10.98
N LYS A 176 -26.23 1.03 11.78
CA LYS A 176 -27.66 1.13 11.37
C LYS A 176 -28.25 2.53 11.62
N SER A 177 -27.52 3.45 12.25
CA SER A 177 -27.98 4.80 12.54
C SER A 177 -27.81 5.74 11.34
N GLY A 178 -28.51 6.88 11.37
CA GLY A 178 -28.32 8.00 10.43
C GLY A 178 -27.25 9.01 10.90
N ASP A 179 -26.60 8.78 12.04
CA ASP A 179 -25.65 9.72 12.65
C ASP A 179 -24.20 9.42 12.26
N ASP A 180 -23.65 10.22 11.36
CA ASP A 180 -22.29 10.08 10.87
C ASP A 180 -21.22 10.33 11.95
N THR A 181 -21.55 11.09 13.00
CA THR A 181 -20.64 11.32 14.15
C THR A 181 -20.50 10.07 14.98
N GLU A 182 -21.61 9.44 15.32
CA GLU A 182 -21.59 8.16 16.05
C GLU A 182 -20.96 7.05 15.18
N LYS A 183 -21.22 6.99 13.88
CA LYS A 183 -20.57 6.06 12.96
C LYS A 183 -19.05 6.18 13.01
N ARG A 184 -18.52 7.40 12.87
CA ARG A 184 -17.06 7.64 12.91
C ARG A 184 -16.46 7.30 14.28
N LYS A 185 -17.15 7.67 15.36
CA LYS A 185 -16.72 7.37 16.73
C LYS A 185 -16.58 5.86 16.94
N TRP A 186 -17.59 5.11 16.58
CA TRP A 186 -17.60 3.66 16.78
C TRP A 186 -16.68 2.91 15.82
N LEU A 187 -16.52 3.37 14.57
CA LEU A 187 -15.52 2.83 13.65
C LEU A 187 -14.10 3.00 14.21
N LYS A 188 -13.80 4.19 14.75
CA LYS A 188 -12.51 4.46 15.40
C LYS A 188 -12.31 3.59 16.64
N ALA A 189 -13.33 3.38 17.45
CA ALA A 189 -13.27 2.53 18.63
C ALA A 189 -13.00 1.06 18.22
N LEU A 190 -13.79 0.54 17.28
CA LEU A 190 -13.67 -0.83 16.78
C LEU A 190 -12.28 -1.11 16.18
N PHE A 191 -11.81 -0.23 15.31
CA PHE A 191 -10.50 -0.38 14.70
C PHE A 191 -9.36 -0.22 15.72
N GLY A 192 -9.51 0.71 16.66
CA GLY A 192 -8.54 0.90 17.74
C GLY A 192 -8.45 -0.29 18.69
N GLU A 193 -9.57 -0.91 19.02
CA GLU A 193 -9.61 -2.12 19.86
C GLU A 193 -8.97 -3.30 19.12
N LEU A 194 -9.29 -3.50 17.82
CA LEU A 194 -8.67 -4.54 17.00
C LEU A 194 -7.14 -4.37 16.94
N MET A 195 -6.66 -3.18 16.62
CA MET A 195 -5.22 -2.91 16.49
C MET A 195 -4.47 -2.95 17.83
N GLY A 196 -5.18 -2.82 18.94
CA GLY A 196 -4.64 -2.93 20.29
C GLY A 196 -4.86 -4.30 20.95
N ALA A 197 -5.40 -5.27 20.22
CA ALA A 197 -5.68 -6.60 20.74
C ALA A 197 -4.40 -7.32 21.20
N ASP A 198 -4.52 -8.14 22.25
CA ASP A 198 -3.40 -8.96 22.74
C ASP A 198 -2.91 -9.94 21.68
N GLU A 199 -1.61 -10.00 21.44
CA GLU A 199 -1.01 -10.83 20.39
C GLU A 199 -1.32 -12.33 20.53
N ASN A 200 -1.39 -12.85 21.77
CA ASN A 200 -1.74 -14.26 21.99
C ASN A 200 -3.22 -14.50 21.70
N GLU A 201 -4.07 -13.53 22.01
CA GLU A 201 -5.50 -13.60 21.70
C GLU A 201 -5.72 -13.52 20.19
N VAL A 202 -5.05 -12.61 19.49
CA VAL A 202 -5.05 -12.53 18.01
C VAL A 202 -4.67 -13.88 17.42
N LYS A 203 -3.54 -14.46 17.86
CA LYS A 203 -3.08 -15.77 17.38
C LYS A 203 -4.12 -16.87 17.66
N ARG A 204 -4.67 -16.92 18.86
CA ARG A 204 -5.68 -17.91 19.24
C ARG A 204 -6.94 -17.84 18.38
N GLN A 205 -7.43 -16.62 18.14
CA GLN A 205 -8.61 -16.40 17.31
C GLN A 205 -8.34 -16.70 15.84
N LEU A 206 -7.14 -16.39 15.36
CA LEU A 206 -6.74 -16.70 13.99
C LEU A 206 -6.61 -18.21 13.76
N ASP A 207 -6.00 -18.93 14.70
CA ASP A 207 -5.90 -20.39 14.64
C ASP A 207 -7.30 -21.02 14.61
N ALA A 208 -8.23 -20.56 15.46
CA ALA A 208 -9.62 -21.03 15.48
C ALA A 208 -10.37 -20.72 14.16
N LEU A 209 -10.16 -19.51 13.60
CA LEU A 209 -10.74 -19.14 12.32
C LEU A 209 -10.24 -20.04 11.20
N LEU A 210 -8.93 -20.26 11.12
CA LEU A 210 -8.32 -21.15 10.10
C LEU A 210 -8.76 -22.60 10.24
N GLU A 211 -8.93 -23.10 11.46
CA GLU A 211 -9.49 -24.42 11.71
C GLU A 211 -10.92 -24.54 11.14
N ARG A 212 -11.75 -23.51 11.33
CA ARG A 212 -13.14 -23.48 10.87
C ARG A 212 -13.28 -23.33 9.36
N ILE A 213 -12.47 -22.46 8.72
CA ILE A 213 -12.59 -22.19 7.26
C ILE A 213 -11.62 -23.00 6.40
N GLY A 214 -10.67 -23.71 7.00
CA GLY A 214 -9.54 -24.36 6.34
C GLY A 214 -8.39 -23.38 6.07
N ALA A 215 -7.16 -23.87 6.09
CA ALA A 215 -5.95 -23.06 5.94
C ALA A 215 -5.35 -23.07 4.52
N GLU A 216 -5.89 -23.92 3.61
CA GLU A 216 -5.36 -24.05 2.25
C GLU A 216 -5.59 -22.79 1.42
N VAL A 217 -4.52 -22.24 0.88
CA VAL A 217 -4.56 -21.07 -0.03
C VAL A 217 -4.99 -21.55 -1.41
N GLY A 218 -6.11 -21.05 -1.88
CA GLY A 218 -6.67 -21.35 -3.19
C GLY A 218 -6.29 -20.35 -4.28
N ASP A 219 -7.28 -19.97 -5.09
CA ASP A 219 -7.12 -18.99 -6.15
C ASP A 219 -6.72 -17.62 -5.57
N LEU A 220 -5.61 -17.07 -6.07
CA LEU A 220 -5.08 -15.76 -5.65
C LEU A 220 -5.99 -14.58 -6.03
N LEU A 221 -6.91 -14.79 -6.95
CA LEU A 221 -7.90 -13.80 -7.40
C LEU A 221 -9.27 -13.99 -6.74
N ASP A 222 -9.40 -14.96 -5.84
CA ASP A 222 -10.56 -15.05 -4.96
C ASP A 222 -10.43 -14.02 -3.83
N VAL A 223 -11.32 -13.04 -3.86
CA VAL A 223 -11.36 -11.93 -2.89
C VAL A 223 -12.41 -12.12 -1.80
N SER A 224 -12.93 -13.35 -1.64
CA SER A 224 -13.76 -13.68 -0.48
C SER A 224 -12.98 -13.45 0.82
N PRO A 225 -13.65 -13.04 1.91
CA PRO A 225 -12.98 -12.82 3.19
C PRO A 225 -12.17 -14.03 3.64
N GLU A 226 -12.73 -15.24 3.49
CA GLU A 226 -12.09 -16.49 3.87
C GLU A 226 -10.81 -16.74 3.05
N SER A 227 -10.85 -16.48 1.75
CA SER A 227 -9.69 -16.66 0.86
C SER A 227 -8.57 -15.69 1.20
N LEU A 228 -8.91 -14.43 1.45
CA LEU A 228 -7.95 -13.41 1.86
C LEU A 228 -7.36 -13.70 3.24
N VAL A 229 -8.17 -14.15 4.21
CA VAL A 229 -7.67 -14.58 5.53
C VAL A 229 -6.66 -15.71 5.38
N ARG A 230 -6.96 -16.77 4.62
CA ARG A 230 -6.02 -17.89 4.39
C ARG A 230 -4.70 -17.39 3.80
N ARG A 231 -4.78 -16.54 2.78
CA ARG A 231 -3.62 -16.01 2.08
C ARG A 231 -2.76 -15.14 3.01
N VAL A 232 -3.35 -14.11 3.59
CA VAL A 232 -2.59 -13.16 4.44
C VAL A 232 -2.05 -13.86 5.68
N SER A 233 -2.78 -14.83 6.26
CA SER A 233 -2.29 -15.68 7.35
C SER A 233 -1.08 -16.53 6.96
N ALA A 234 -1.06 -17.10 5.76
CA ALA A 234 0.08 -17.87 5.28
C ALA A 234 1.33 -17.00 5.08
N GLU A 235 1.13 -15.75 4.69
CA GLU A 235 2.20 -14.76 4.48
C GLU A 235 2.69 -14.14 5.81
N TYR A 236 1.77 -13.90 6.76
CA TYR A 236 2.00 -13.23 8.05
C TYR A 236 1.31 -13.97 9.19
N PRO A 237 1.85 -15.12 9.64
CA PRO A 237 1.23 -15.93 10.69
C PRO A 237 1.11 -15.18 12.01
N GLY A 238 -0.10 -15.10 12.55
CA GLY A 238 -0.37 -14.49 13.85
C GLY A 238 -0.48 -12.96 13.84
N ASP A 239 -0.43 -12.32 12.67
CA ASP A 239 -0.53 -10.86 12.54
C ASP A 239 -1.99 -10.38 12.63
N VAL A 240 -2.22 -9.32 13.42
CA VAL A 240 -3.55 -8.70 13.57
C VAL A 240 -4.10 -8.13 12.26
N GLY A 241 -3.22 -7.73 11.34
CA GLY A 241 -3.57 -7.23 10.02
C GLY A 241 -4.40 -8.23 9.19
N VAL A 242 -4.33 -9.54 9.50
CA VAL A 242 -5.20 -10.54 8.87
C VAL A 242 -6.68 -10.22 9.11
N PHE A 243 -7.05 -9.79 10.32
CA PHE A 243 -8.43 -9.42 10.64
C PHE A 243 -8.87 -8.10 10.00
N CYS A 244 -7.93 -7.28 9.49
CA CYS A 244 -8.27 -6.08 8.71
C CYS A 244 -8.96 -6.40 7.37
N VAL A 245 -8.89 -7.64 6.90
CA VAL A 245 -9.70 -8.14 5.77
C VAL A 245 -11.21 -7.90 6.00
N PHE A 246 -11.67 -7.96 7.25
CA PHE A 246 -13.06 -7.67 7.62
C PHE A 246 -13.37 -6.18 7.71
N MET A 247 -12.35 -5.35 7.86
CA MET A 247 -12.48 -3.89 8.04
C MET A 247 -12.32 -3.09 6.76
N LEU A 248 -11.44 -3.53 5.84
CA LEU A 248 -11.07 -2.75 4.66
C LEU A 248 -11.81 -3.24 3.41
N ASN A 249 -12.15 -2.29 2.50
CA ASN A 249 -12.64 -2.64 1.18
C ASN A 249 -11.60 -3.41 0.41
N VAL A 250 -12.05 -4.39 -0.35
CA VAL A 250 -11.20 -5.17 -1.25
C VAL A 250 -11.53 -4.77 -2.69
N LEU A 251 -10.49 -4.45 -3.43
CA LEU A 251 -10.53 -4.09 -4.83
C LEU A 251 -9.91 -5.24 -5.64
N LYS A 252 -10.66 -5.75 -6.61
CA LYS A 252 -10.14 -6.64 -7.65
C LYS A 252 -10.16 -5.86 -8.96
N LEU A 253 -8.98 -5.63 -9.52
CA LEU A 253 -8.77 -4.77 -10.67
C LEU A 253 -8.23 -5.58 -11.85
N ALA A 254 -8.79 -5.34 -13.03
CA ALA A 254 -8.26 -5.83 -14.28
C ALA A 254 -7.14 -4.91 -14.80
N PRO A 255 -6.26 -5.40 -15.71
CA PRO A 255 -5.27 -4.54 -16.36
C PRO A 255 -5.90 -3.29 -16.98
N GLY A 256 -5.39 -2.12 -16.60
CA GLY A 256 -5.89 -0.81 -17.02
C GLY A 256 -6.86 -0.14 -16.04
N ASP A 257 -7.44 -0.86 -15.08
CA ASP A 257 -8.20 -0.25 -14.00
C ASP A 257 -7.27 0.55 -13.09
N ALA A 258 -7.78 1.66 -12.56
CA ALA A 258 -7.02 2.57 -11.72
C ALA A 258 -7.79 2.96 -10.46
N PHE A 259 -7.06 3.26 -9.38
CA PHE A 259 -7.65 3.82 -8.17
C PHE A 259 -6.71 4.83 -7.51
N PHE A 260 -7.29 5.72 -6.72
CA PHE A 260 -6.59 6.78 -5.99
C PHE A 260 -6.75 6.54 -4.49
N MET A 261 -5.64 6.68 -3.76
CA MET A 261 -5.58 6.60 -2.31
C MET A 261 -5.39 7.99 -1.75
N GLY A 262 -6.42 8.45 -1.04
CA GLY A 262 -6.42 9.75 -0.38
C GLY A 262 -5.58 9.76 0.90
N PRO A 263 -5.33 10.95 1.45
CA PRO A 263 -4.66 11.06 2.73
C PRO A 263 -5.52 10.44 3.84
N ASN A 264 -4.87 9.78 4.80
CA ASN A 264 -5.45 9.10 5.95
C ASN A 264 -6.32 7.88 5.61
N ASP A 265 -6.39 7.46 4.36
CA ASP A 265 -7.11 6.24 3.97
C ASP A 265 -6.20 5.01 4.20
N PRO A 266 -6.61 4.04 5.03
CA PRO A 266 -5.84 2.81 5.21
C PRO A 266 -5.91 1.97 3.93
N HIS A 267 -4.74 1.49 3.48
CA HIS A 267 -4.65 0.69 2.26
C HIS A 267 -3.50 -0.32 2.33
N ALA A 268 -3.59 -1.36 1.52
CA ALA A 268 -2.54 -2.34 1.31
C ALA A 268 -2.68 -2.98 -0.08
N TYR A 269 -1.56 -3.25 -0.72
CA TYR A 269 -1.53 -4.07 -1.93
C TYR A 269 -1.36 -5.53 -1.56
N VAL A 270 -2.18 -6.38 -2.12
CA VAL A 270 -2.20 -7.81 -1.78
C VAL A 270 -1.50 -8.65 -2.84
N PHE A 271 -1.74 -8.35 -4.12
CA PHE A 271 -1.19 -9.15 -5.22
C PHE A 271 -1.26 -8.42 -6.56
N GLY A 272 -0.32 -8.73 -7.45
CA GLY A 272 -0.34 -8.28 -8.83
C GLY A 272 0.78 -7.31 -9.17
N ASP A 273 0.76 -6.80 -10.39
CA ASP A 273 1.69 -5.77 -10.84
C ASP A 273 0.91 -4.49 -11.13
N CYS A 274 1.45 -3.36 -10.73
CA CYS A 274 0.85 -2.06 -11.00
C CYS A 274 1.91 -1.00 -11.34
N VAL A 275 1.44 0.07 -11.96
CA VAL A 275 2.13 1.35 -11.95
C VAL A 275 1.62 2.14 -10.76
N GLU A 276 2.51 2.76 -10.02
CA GLU A 276 2.18 3.70 -8.96
C GLU A 276 2.79 5.06 -9.25
N CYS A 277 2.01 6.12 -9.07
CA CYS A 277 2.49 7.50 -9.06
C CYS A 277 2.14 8.11 -7.71
N MET A 278 3.16 8.55 -6.99
CA MET A 278 3.00 9.12 -5.65
C MET A 278 3.73 10.46 -5.53
N ALA A 279 3.29 11.33 -4.61
CA ALA A 279 4.11 12.46 -4.22
C ALA A 279 5.39 11.95 -3.51
N THR A 280 6.52 12.62 -3.75
CA THR A 280 7.80 12.20 -3.15
C THR A 280 7.75 12.38 -1.63
N SER A 281 7.76 11.27 -0.90
CA SER A 281 7.80 11.21 0.57
C SER A 281 8.28 9.83 1.01
N ASP A 282 9.08 9.79 2.09
CA ASP A 282 9.53 8.58 2.77
C ASP A 282 8.61 8.18 3.94
N ASN A 283 7.51 8.89 4.14
CA ASN A 283 6.55 8.56 5.18
C ASN A 283 5.78 7.28 4.84
N VAL A 284 5.67 6.39 5.83
CA VAL A 284 4.97 5.09 5.74
C VAL A 284 3.65 5.19 6.48
#